data_b3cbd1a762837a010d5da8901eed5d09
#
_entry.id   b3cbd1a762837a010d5da8901eed5d09
#
_cell.length_a   1.000
_cell.length_b   1.000
_cell.length_c   1.000
_cell.angle_alpha   90.00
_cell.angle_beta   90.00
_cell.angle_gamma   90.00
#
_symmetry.space_group_name_H-M   'P 1'
#
loop_
_entity.id
_entity.type
_entity.pdbx_description
1 polymer ?
#
loop_
_entity_poly.entity_id
_entity_poly.type
_entity_poly.pdbx_seq_one_letter_code
_entity_poly.pdbx_strand_id
1 'polypeptide(L)'
;MQTIHVNYSITVSDFRKATYYGLFLRHRRALQIMFLVLGVSILYAIGGALGLGTVNYLVFFLALAYLIWGIFLFAGAEKGIRQYLASPHNTLGYDYDVTIDAHRIRICIPSHKGDSSFLITKLACVYELSSMYLLYVNTQEVYLLPKRALTAEQVSELRALLRETIGERFGTRFAKR
;
A
#
# COMPACT_ATOMS: atom_id res chain seq x y z
N MET A 1 -4.67 27.82 3.54
CA MET A 1 -4.24 26.63 4.29
C MET A 1 -3.04 27.00 5.15
N GLN A 2 -3.07 26.70 6.45
CA GLN A 2 -1.90 26.85 7.32
C GLN A 2 -0.88 25.76 6.97
N THR A 3 0.40 26.09 7.07
CA THR A 3 1.48 25.11 6.92
C THR A 3 1.34 24.04 8.01
N ILE A 4 1.26 22.79 7.63
CA ILE A 4 1.17 21.66 8.56
C ILE A 4 2.59 21.16 8.87
N HIS A 5 2.99 21.25 10.13
CA HIS A 5 4.24 20.64 10.63
C HIS A 5 3.91 19.41 11.47
N VAL A 6 4.54 18.29 11.17
CA VAL A 6 4.38 17.05 11.91
C VAL A 6 5.71 16.34 12.09
N ASN A 7 5.90 15.83 13.29
CA ASN A 7 7.03 14.97 13.62
C ASN A 7 6.48 13.58 14.00
N TYR A 8 7.04 12.53 13.39
CA TYR A 8 6.63 11.15 13.67
C TYR A 8 7.73 10.16 13.31
N SER A 9 7.62 8.96 13.87
CA SER A 9 8.42 7.80 13.44
C SER A 9 7.54 6.77 12.74
N ILE A 10 8.12 6.08 11.75
CA ILE A 10 7.46 4.99 11.03
C ILE A 10 7.78 3.70 11.77
N THR A 11 6.74 2.96 12.16
CA THR A 11 6.89 1.66 12.80
C THR A 11 6.98 0.54 11.77
N VAL A 12 7.52 -0.62 12.19
CA VAL A 12 7.53 -1.85 11.37
C VAL A 12 6.11 -2.25 10.95
N SER A 13 5.11 -2.02 11.83
CA SER A 13 3.70 -2.28 11.54
C SER A 13 3.17 -1.40 10.41
N ASP A 14 3.54 -0.10 10.39
CA ASP A 14 3.13 0.82 9.34
C ASP A 14 3.73 0.41 7.99
N PHE A 15 5.03 0.09 8.00
CA PHE A 15 5.74 -0.36 6.80
C PHE A 15 5.16 -1.67 6.26
N ARG A 16 4.85 -2.63 7.14
CA ARG A 16 4.21 -3.89 6.75
C ARG A 16 2.84 -3.65 6.11
N LYS A 17 1.99 -2.82 6.73
CA LYS A 17 0.67 -2.46 6.17
C LYS A 17 0.81 -1.80 4.79
N ALA A 18 1.76 -0.88 4.63
CA ALA A 18 2.00 -0.22 3.35
C ALA A 18 2.48 -1.22 2.28
N THR A 19 3.40 -2.13 2.63
CA THR A 19 3.92 -3.17 1.74
C THR A 19 2.81 -4.10 1.27
N TYR A 20 1.96 -4.59 2.16
CA TYR A 20 0.83 -5.43 1.79
C TYR A 20 -0.18 -4.68 0.93
N TYR A 21 -0.48 -3.43 1.25
CA TYR A 21 -1.38 -2.63 0.41
C TYR A 21 -0.81 -2.44 -0.99
N GLY A 22 0.48 -2.13 -1.11
CA GLY A 22 1.19 -2.05 -2.39
C GLY A 22 1.13 -3.38 -3.17
N LEU A 23 1.25 -4.52 -2.48
CA LEU A 23 1.11 -5.85 -3.06
C LEU A 23 -0.28 -6.05 -3.66
N PHE A 24 -1.35 -5.73 -2.90
CA PHE A 24 -2.73 -5.81 -3.37
C PHE A 24 -2.99 -4.88 -4.56
N LEU A 25 -2.45 -3.67 -4.55
CA LEU A 25 -2.58 -2.75 -5.68
C LEU A 25 -1.92 -3.29 -6.94
N ARG A 26 -0.69 -3.81 -6.80
CA ARG A 26 0.10 -4.33 -7.94
C ARG A 26 -0.52 -5.59 -8.55
N HIS A 27 -1.03 -6.49 -7.73
CA HIS A 27 -1.54 -7.80 -8.14
C HIS A 27 -3.07 -7.92 -8.06
N ARG A 28 -3.80 -6.80 -8.02
CA ARG A 28 -5.24 -6.79 -7.79
C ARG A 28 -6.03 -7.74 -8.69
N ARG A 29 -5.75 -7.74 -10.01
CA ARG A 29 -6.46 -8.63 -10.96
C ARG A 29 -6.15 -10.09 -10.71
N ALA A 30 -4.88 -10.43 -10.50
CA ALA A 30 -4.46 -11.80 -10.25
C ALA A 30 -5.04 -12.32 -8.92
N LEU A 31 -5.06 -11.51 -7.88
CA LEU A 31 -5.70 -11.85 -6.60
C LEU A 31 -7.22 -12.02 -6.74
N GLN A 32 -7.89 -11.16 -7.52
CA GLN A 32 -9.32 -11.33 -7.80
C GLN A 32 -9.62 -12.66 -8.51
N ILE A 33 -8.81 -13.02 -9.52
CA ILE A 33 -8.93 -14.31 -10.24
C ILE A 33 -8.67 -15.46 -9.27
N MET A 34 -7.64 -15.38 -8.44
CA MET A 34 -7.32 -16.39 -7.42
C MET A 34 -8.53 -16.63 -6.49
N PHE A 35 -9.11 -15.57 -5.92
CA PHE A 35 -10.27 -15.72 -5.03
C PHE A 35 -11.49 -16.26 -5.75
N LEU A 36 -11.70 -15.90 -7.02
CA LEU A 36 -12.79 -16.43 -7.83
C LEU A 36 -12.59 -17.94 -8.07
N VAL A 37 -11.39 -18.36 -8.48
CA VAL A 37 -11.05 -19.78 -8.73
C VAL A 37 -11.20 -20.59 -7.44
N LEU A 38 -10.70 -20.09 -6.31
CA LEU A 38 -10.85 -20.75 -5.01
C LEU A 38 -12.32 -20.87 -4.61
N GLY A 39 -13.12 -19.80 -4.78
CA GLY A 39 -14.55 -19.82 -4.50
C GLY A 39 -15.31 -20.84 -5.35
N VAL A 40 -15.05 -20.87 -6.66
CA VAL A 40 -15.63 -21.85 -7.57
C VAL A 40 -15.23 -23.27 -7.16
N SER A 41 -13.96 -23.50 -6.78
CA SER A 41 -13.48 -24.80 -6.35
C SER A 41 -14.15 -25.29 -5.08
N ILE A 42 -14.42 -24.41 -4.13
CA ILE A 42 -15.16 -24.72 -2.89
C ILE A 42 -16.61 -25.10 -3.23
N LEU A 43 -17.30 -24.31 -4.06
CA LEU A 43 -18.67 -24.62 -4.49
C LEU A 43 -18.75 -25.96 -5.23
N TYR A 44 -17.76 -26.24 -6.06
CA TYR A 44 -17.65 -27.52 -6.78
C TYR A 44 -17.45 -28.70 -5.83
N ALA A 45 -16.61 -28.53 -4.79
CA ALA A 45 -16.40 -29.57 -3.77
C ALA A 45 -17.69 -29.82 -2.99
N ILE A 46 -18.41 -28.79 -2.59
CA ILE A 46 -19.70 -28.91 -1.89
C ILE A 46 -20.74 -29.61 -2.79
N GLY A 47 -20.85 -29.22 -4.06
CA GLY A 47 -21.77 -29.87 -5.03
C GLY A 47 -21.47 -31.35 -5.22
N GLY A 48 -20.20 -31.70 -5.35
CA GLY A 48 -19.77 -33.09 -5.42
C GLY A 48 -20.11 -33.91 -4.17
N ALA A 49 -19.91 -33.32 -2.98
CA ALA A 49 -20.25 -33.96 -1.71
C ALA A 49 -21.80 -34.18 -1.54
N LEU A 50 -22.60 -33.30 -2.14
CA LEU A 50 -24.06 -33.42 -2.16
C LEU A 50 -24.60 -34.30 -3.29
N GLY A 51 -23.72 -34.90 -4.11
CA GLY A 51 -24.13 -35.76 -5.23
C GLY A 51 -24.73 -35.02 -6.42
N LEU A 52 -24.55 -33.69 -6.52
CA LEU A 52 -25.14 -32.88 -7.57
C LEU A 52 -24.40 -32.93 -8.91
N GLY A 53 -23.32 -33.71 -9.02
CA GLY A 53 -22.56 -33.84 -10.26
C GLY A 53 -21.24 -34.56 -10.12
N THR A 54 -20.54 -34.76 -11.26
CA THR A 54 -19.21 -35.37 -11.30
C THR A 54 -18.12 -34.36 -10.92
N VAL A 55 -17.20 -34.79 -10.08
CA VAL A 55 -16.08 -33.95 -9.64
C VAL A 55 -15.02 -33.86 -10.73
N ASN A 56 -14.74 -32.65 -11.21
CA ASN A 56 -13.65 -32.42 -12.17
C ASN A 56 -12.37 -32.00 -11.42
N TYR A 57 -11.41 -32.92 -11.35
CA TYR A 57 -10.14 -32.69 -10.64
C TYR A 57 -9.29 -31.56 -11.20
N LEU A 58 -9.47 -31.17 -12.47
CA LEU A 58 -8.75 -30.03 -13.09
C LEU A 58 -9.00 -28.74 -12.34
N VAL A 59 -10.22 -28.52 -11.84
CA VAL A 59 -10.58 -27.33 -11.05
C VAL A 59 -9.75 -27.24 -9.76
N PHE A 60 -9.53 -28.41 -9.10
CA PHE A 60 -8.72 -28.46 -7.88
C PHE A 60 -7.24 -28.24 -8.14
N PHE A 61 -6.69 -28.78 -9.24
CA PHE A 61 -5.31 -28.50 -9.64
C PHE A 61 -5.09 -27.01 -9.91
N LEU A 62 -6.03 -26.36 -10.58
CA LEU A 62 -5.96 -24.92 -10.85
C LEU A 62 -6.02 -24.12 -9.54
N ALA A 63 -6.93 -24.48 -8.63
CA ALA A 63 -7.03 -23.85 -7.32
C ALA A 63 -5.74 -24.01 -6.50
N LEU A 64 -5.14 -25.21 -6.52
CA LEU A 64 -3.87 -25.48 -5.84
C LEU A 64 -2.74 -24.64 -6.42
N ALA A 65 -2.64 -24.52 -7.74
CA ALA A 65 -1.62 -23.70 -8.39
C ALA A 65 -1.74 -22.22 -7.98
N TYR A 66 -2.95 -21.66 -7.95
CA TYR A 66 -3.17 -20.30 -7.48
C TYR A 66 -2.89 -20.11 -5.99
N LEU A 67 -3.21 -21.12 -5.17
CA LEU A 67 -2.92 -21.08 -3.74
C LEU A 67 -1.42 -21.08 -3.48
N ILE A 68 -0.66 -21.94 -4.16
CA ILE A 68 0.80 -21.99 -4.09
C ILE A 68 1.38 -20.64 -4.54
N TRP A 69 0.91 -20.10 -5.67
CA TRP A 69 1.34 -18.79 -6.14
C TRP A 69 1.06 -17.69 -5.12
N GLY A 70 -0.11 -17.69 -4.48
CA GLY A 70 -0.45 -16.74 -3.41
C GLY A 70 0.51 -16.85 -2.22
N ILE A 71 0.83 -18.05 -1.77
CA ILE A 71 1.80 -18.30 -0.69
C ILE A 71 3.17 -17.70 -1.04
N PHE A 72 3.68 -17.97 -2.26
CA PHE A 72 4.96 -17.41 -2.71
C PHE A 72 4.93 -15.88 -2.77
N LEU A 73 3.81 -15.28 -3.18
CA LEU A 73 3.64 -13.85 -3.26
C LEU A 73 3.73 -13.19 -1.87
N PHE A 74 3.05 -13.76 -0.88
CA PHE A 74 3.11 -13.26 0.50
C PHE A 74 4.45 -13.54 1.17
N ALA A 75 5.02 -14.72 0.96
CA ALA A 75 6.36 -15.06 1.46
C ALA A 75 7.43 -14.13 0.88
N GLY A 76 7.32 -13.77 -0.41
CA GLY A 76 8.17 -12.79 -1.07
C GLY A 76 8.07 -11.41 -0.44
N ALA A 77 6.86 -10.95 -0.11
CA ALA A 77 6.65 -9.67 0.59
C ALA A 77 7.28 -9.67 1.99
N GLU A 78 7.07 -10.72 2.79
CA GLU A 78 7.69 -10.85 4.11
C GLU A 78 9.23 -10.93 4.04
N LYS A 79 9.76 -11.65 3.03
CA LYS A 79 11.21 -11.67 2.78
C LYS A 79 11.74 -10.27 2.47
N GLY A 80 11.04 -9.51 1.61
CA GLY A 80 11.38 -8.12 1.30
C GLY A 80 11.37 -7.21 2.53
N ILE A 81 10.36 -7.34 3.39
CA ILE A 81 10.29 -6.61 4.67
C ILE A 81 11.49 -6.92 5.55
N ARG A 82 11.82 -8.21 5.74
CA ARG A 82 12.98 -8.62 6.55
C ARG A 82 14.30 -8.12 5.97
N GLN A 83 14.47 -8.16 4.65
CA GLN A 83 15.66 -7.64 3.97
C GLN A 83 15.79 -6.13 4.18
N TYR A 84 14.69 -5.37 4.08
CA TYR A 84 14.71 -3.94 4.34
C TYR A 84 15.06 -3.62 5.79
N LEU A 85 14.52 -4.38 6.76
CA LEU A 85 14.84 -4.22 8.19
C LEU A 85 16.33 -4.47 8.49
N ALA A 86 16.97 -5.39 7.77
CA ALA A 86 18.39 -5.68 7.90
C ALA A 86 19.29 -4.76 7.06
N SER A 87 18.71 -3.91 6.22
CA SER A 87 19.45 -3.02 5.33
C SER A 87 20.04 -1.82 6.07
N PRO A 88 21.23 -1.34 5.70
CA PRO A 88 21.78 -0.07 6.20
C PRO A 88 20.94 1.15 5.76
N HIS A 89 20.06 1.00 4.76
CA HIS A 89 19.13 2.04 4.31
C HIS A 89 17.80 2.02 5.05
N ASN A 90 17.70 1.22 6.12
CA ASN A 90 16.51 1.18 6.95
C ASN A 90 16.33 2.50 7.69
N THR A 91 15.22 3.19 7.41
CA THR A 91 14.86 4.47 8.04
C THR A 91 13.71 4.30 9.05
N LEU A 92 13.29 3.07 9.35
CA LEU A 92 12.25 2.82 10.33
C LEU A 92 12.75 3.15 11.75
N GLY A 93 11.90 3.78 12.53
CA GLY A 93 12.22 4.22 13.88
C GLY A 93 12.97 5.56 13.94
N TYR A 94 13.39 6.13 12.81
CA TYR A 94 13.91 7.50 12.79
C TYR A 94 12.76 8.52 12.88
N ASP A 95 13.12 9.70 13.38
CA ASP A 95 12.19 10.83 13.42
C ASP A 95 12.13 11.49 12.05
N TYR A 96 10.92 11.58 11.53
CA TYR A 96 10.57 12.29 10.30
C TYR A 96 10.00 13.63 10.66
N ASP A 97 10.60 14.70 10.17
CA ASP A 97 10.07 16.05 10.23
C ASP A 97 9.46 16.39 8.87
N VAL A 98 8.13 16.53 8.83
CA VAL A 98 7.39 16.76 7.61
C VAL A 98 6.67 18.09 7.66
N THR A 99 6.97 18.91 6.66
CA THR A 99 6.30 20.19 6.43
C THR A 99 5.46 20.09 5.16
N ILE A 100 4.18 20.38 5.27
CA ILE A 100 3.23 20.37 4.15
C ILE A 100 2.68 21.76 3.95
N ASP A 101 3.01 22.35 2.81
CA ASP A 101 2.49 23.62 2.35
C ASP A 101 1.42 23.40 1.26
N ALA A 102 0.78 24.48 0.80
CA ALA A 102 -0.24 24.40 -0.24
C ALA A 102 0.25 23.78 -1.57
N HIS A 103 1.55 23.80 -1.85
CA HIS A 103 2.11 23.33 -3.12
C HIS A 103 3.20 22.28 -2.97
N ARG A 104 3.80 22.13 -1.78
CA ARG A 104 5.02 21.36 -1.57
C ARG A 104 4.94 20.53 -0.29
N ILE A 105 5.53 19.35 -0.35
CA ILE A 105 5.80 18.52 0.81
C ILE A 105 7.32 18.42 0.95
N ARG A 106 7.82 18.78 2.14
CA ARG A 106 9.21 18.60 2.54
C ARG A 106 9.26 17.53 3.62
N ILE A 107 10.16 16.58 3.45
CA ILE A 107 10.40 15.49 4.41
C ILE A 107 11.88 15.54 4.75
N CYS A 108 12.19 15.78 6.01
CA CYS A 108 13.52 15.76 6.55
C CYS A 108 13.68 14.59 7.53
N ILE A 109 14.80 13.87 7.41
CA ILE A 109 15.19 12.81 8.34
C ILE A 109 16.52 13.24 8.95
N PRO A 110 16.54 13.95 10.08
CA PRO A 110 17.75 14.57 10.64
C PRO A 110 18.86 13.55 10.89
N SER A 111 18.49 12.35 11.37
CA SER A 111 19.45 11.27 11.69
C SER A 111 20.09 10.65 10.44
N HIS A 112 19.52 10.83 9.25
CA HIS A 112 19.98 10.17 8.02
C HIS A 112 20.47 11.17 6.97
N LYS A 113 20.54 12.46 7.31
CA LYS A 113 20.90 13.57 6.39
C LYS A 113 20.07 13.54 5.08
N GLY A 114 18.87 12.96 5.14
CA GLY A 114 17.94 12.90 4.02
C GLY A 114 16.99 14.08 4.07
N ASP A 115 17.06 14.97 3.07
CA ASP A 115 16.07 16.02 2.85
C ASP A 115 15.47 15.82 1.47
N SER A 116 14.17 15.57 1.44
CA SER A 116 13.40 15.37 0.21
C SER A 116 12.30 16.41 0.13
N SER A 117 12.23 17.11 -1.00
CA SER A 117 11.19 18.11 -1.23
C SER A 117 10.58 17.92 -2.62
N PHE A 118 9.28 17.80 -2.69
CA PHE A 118 8.57 17.61 -3.94
C PHE A 118 7.26 18.39 -3.99
N LEU A 119 6.85 18.74 -5.20
CA LEU A 119 5.58 19.41 -5.45
C LEU A 119 4.45 18.40 -5.34
N ILE A 120 3.33 18.75 -4.71
CA ILE A 120 2.14 17.91 -4.60
C ILE A 120 1.62 17.53 -6.00
N THR A 121 1.69 18.45 -6.96
CA THR A 121 1.30 18.22 -8.36
C THR A 121 2.13 17.15 -9.08
N LYS A 122 3.36 16.87 -8.61
CA LYS A 122 4.27 15.86 -9.18
C LYS A 122 4.09 14.48 -8.57
N LEU A 123 3.26 14.33 -7.52
CA LEU A 123 2.93 13.02 -7.00
C LEU A 123 2.28 12.14 -8.07
N ALA A 124 2.78 10.92 -8.22
CA ALA A 124 2.23 9.95 -9.16
C ALA A 124 0.82 9.54 -8.76
N CYS A 125 0.60 9.28 -7.47
CA CYS A 125 -0.71 9.07 -6.87
C CYS A 125 -0.62 9.13 -5.34
N VAL A 126 -1.77 9.27 -4.69
CA VAL A 126 -1.90 9.18 -3.23
C VAL A 126 -3.00 8.19 -2.90
N TYR A 127 -2.71 7.28 -1.98
CA TYR A 127 -3.72 6.40 -1.42
C TYR A 127 -3.95 6.75 0.04
N GLU A 128 -5.22 6.93 0.38
CA GLU A 128 -5.65 7.12 1.75
C GLU A 128 -6.09 5.79 2.34
N LEU A 129 -5.34 5.32 3.36
CA LEU A 129 -5.71 4.19 4.19
C LEU A 129 -6.41 4.67 5.46
N SER A 130 -6.96 3.74 6.24
CA SER A 130 -7.57 4.05 7.54
C SER A 130 -6.57 4.70 8.51
N SER A 131 -5.30 4.23 8.51
CA SER A 131 -4.27 4.64 9.47
C SER A 131 -3.21 5.58 8.92
N MET A 132 -3.09 5.75 7.60
CA MET A 132 -2.01 6.53 6.96
C MET A 132 -2.34 6.97 5.54
N TYR A 133 -1.56 7.92 5.04
CA TYR A 133 -1.47 8.25 3.62
C TYR A 133 -0.23 7.60 3.02
N LEU A 134 -0.35 7.08 1.79
CA LEU A 134 0.75 6.59 0.96
C LEU A 134 0.96 7.61 -0.15
N LEU A 135 2.07 8.33 -0.10
CA LEU A 135 2.42 9.38 -1.05
C LEU A 135 3.42 8.79 -2.06
N TYR A 136 2.94 8.38 -3.23
CA TYR A 136 3.80 7.86 -4.29
C TYR A 136 4.36 9.00 -5.13
N VAL A 137 5.67 9.19 -5.06
CA VAL A 137 6.38 10.12 -5.94
C VAL A 137 6.56 9.48 -7.32
N ASN A 138 6.88 8.18 -7.33
CA ASN A 138 6.97 7.36 -8.53
C ASN A 138 6.55 5.91 -8.22
N THR A 139 6.77 4.98 -9.16
CA THR A 139 6.38 3.56 -8.99
C THR A 139 7.21 2.80 -7.94
N GLN A 140 8.35 3.34 -7.53
CA GLN A 140 9.30 2.70 -6.62
C GLN A 140 9.41 3.43 -5.28
N GLU A 141 9.14 4.74 -5.27
CA GLU A 141 9.35 5.60 -4.11
C GLU A 141 8.01 6.00 -3.50
N VAL A 142 7.81 5.63 -2.24
CA VAL A 142 6.61 5.92 -1.47
C VAL A 142 6.99 6.48 -0.10
N TYR A 143 6.36 7.58 0.28
CA TYR A 143 6.45 8.13 1.61
C TYR A 143 5.19 7.78 2.39
N LEU A 144 5.38 7.39 3.65
CA LEU A 144 4.32 7.01 4.56
C LEU A 144 4.04 8.18 5.49
N LEU A 145 2.80 8.64 5.56
CA LEU A 145 2.37 9.66 6.50
C LEU A 145 1.28 9.09 7.42
N PRO A 146 1.64 8.67 8.64
CA PRO A 146 0.68 8.12 9.59
C PRO A 146 -0.32 9.17 10.05
N LYS A 147 -1.61 8.85 10.03
CA LYS A 147 -2.66 9.77 10.48
C LYS A 147 -2.59 10.09 11.98
N ARG A 148 -1.94 9.21 12.78
CA ARG A 148 -1.71 9.45 14.21
C ARG A 148 -0.83 10.67 14.49
N ALA A 149 -0.05 11.13 13.51
CA ALA A 149 0.77 12.34 13.61
C ALA A 149 0.00 13.62 13.32
N LEU A 150 -1.21 13.51 12.81
CA LEU A 150 -2.08 14.61 12.38
C LEU A 150 -3.26 14.76 13.32
N THR A 151 -3.73 15.98 13.54
CA THR A 151 -5.04 16.22 14.17
C THR A 151 -6.17 15.87 13.20
N ALA A 152 -7.38 15.69 13.70
CA ALA A 152 -8.55 15.40 12.87
C ALA A 152 -8.81 16.53 11.83
N GLU A 153 -8.56 17.77 12.21
CA GLU A 153 -8.67 18.94 11.34
C GLU A 153 -7.61 18.89 10.22
N GLN A 154 -6.35 18.64 10.58
CA GLN A 154 -5.25 18.50 9.63
C GLN A 154 -5.47 17.34 8.64
N VAL A 155 -6.03 16.21 9.09
CA VAL A 155 -6.41 15.10 8.21
C VAL A 155 -7.46 15.55 7.19
N SER A 156 -8.46 16.34 7.62
CA SER A 156 -9.52 16.85 6.75
C SER A 156 -8.98 17.87 5.74
N GLU A 157 -8.17 18.82 6.20
CA GLU A 157 -7.54 19.83 5.34
C GLU A 157 -6.59 19.19 4.30
N LEU A 158 -5.73 18.27 4.76
CA LEU A 158 -4.81 17.57 3.88
C LEU A 158 -5.55 16.73 2.81
N ARG A 159 -6.65 16.07 3.21
CA ARG A 159 -7.49 15.33 2.27
C ARG A 159 -8.10 16.24 1.20
N ALA A 160 -8.62 17.40 1.61
CA ALA A 160 -9.20 18.38 0.69
C ALA A 160 -8.13 18.89 -0.29
N LEU A 161 -6.97 19.31 0.22
CA LEU A 161 -5.84 19.78 -0.58
C LEU A 161 -5.38 18.73 -1.61
N LEU A 162 -5.16 17.49 -1.16
CA LEU A 162 -4.70 16.42 -2.04
C LEU A 162 -5.72 16.11 -3.12
N ARG A 163 -7.02 16.05 -2.79
CA ARG A 163 -8.09 15.82 -3.78
C ARG A 163 -8.18 16.94 -4.80
N GLU A 164 -8.09 18.18 -4.36
CA GLU A 164 -8.12 19.35 -5.24
C GLU A 164 -6.91 19.38 -6.17
N THR A 165 -5.71 19.14 -5.63
CA THR A 165 -4.45 19.30 -6.38
C THR A 165 -4.18 18.15 -7.34
N ILE A 166 -4.46 16.90 -6.96
CA ILE A 166 -4.11 15.72 -7.77
C ILE A 166 -5.32 15.01 -8.38
N GLY A 167 -6.55 15.43 -8.02
CA GLY A 167 -7.78 14.97 -8.64
C GLY A 167 -7.92 13.45 -8.65
N GLU A 168 -8.10 12.87 -9.85
CA GLU A 168 -8.30 11.42 -10.04
C GLU A 168 -7.13 10.54 -9.56
N ARG A 169 -5.95 11.11 -9.33
CA ARG A 169 -4.78 10.39 -8.79
C ARG A 169 -4.87 10.17 -7.27
N PHE A 170 -5.87 10.77 -6.63
CA PHE A 170 -6.16 10.55 -5.21
C PHE A 170 -7.07 9.33 -5.04
N GLY A 171 -6.58 8.32 -4.35
CA GLY A 171 -7.33 7.07 -4.10
C GLY A 171 -7.47 6.15 -5.29
N THR A 172 -6.94 6.50 -6.45
CA THR A 172 -7.00 5.72 -7.68
C THR A 172 -5.68 5.01 -7.98
N ARG A 173 -5.73 4.09 -8.96
CA ARG A 173 -4.56 3.34 -9.42
C ARG A 173 -3.52 4.29 -10.04
N PHE A 174 -2.25 3.87 -10.03
CA PHE A 174 -1.26 4.47 -10.90
C PHE A 174 -1.84 4.65 -12.29
N ALA A 175 -1.88 5.88 -12.78
CA ALA A 175 -2.26 6.14 -14.15
C ALA A 175 -1.34 5.31 -15.05
N LYS A 176 -1.92 4.50 -15.94
CA LYS A 176 -1.14 3.84 -16.99
C LYS A 176 -0.48 4.95 -17.81
N ARG A 177 0.85 5.00 -17.78
CA ARG A 177 1.61 5.73 -18.80
C ARG A 177 1.46 5.06 -20.14
#